data_5090c6baaa7a61fe44e80b7412cdd523
#
_entry.id   5090c6baaa7a61fe44e80b7412cdd523
#
_cell.length_a   1.000
_cell.length_b   1.000
_cell.length_c   1.000
_cell.angle_alpha   90.00
_cell.angle_beta   90.00
_cell.angle_gamma   90.00
#
_symmetry.space_group_name_H-M   'P 1'
#
loop_
_entity.id
_entity.type
_entity.pdbx_description
1 polymer ?
#
loop_
_entity_poly.entity_id
_entity_poly.type
_entity_poly.pdbx_seq_one_letter_code
_entity_poly.pdbx_strand_id
1 'polypeptide(L)'
;MSDFHQSNKVANEKYRRKLFDHVTKLVCPENFSDFKATDPQKFYLGFKNCVAPLINTEIQRLKKSLTHTSNSHLLLLKITALVDTIIQAAFDASIWFHNRTLQKKLHSKEISIAIIARGGYGREELYFQSNVDVQIISGKNQTEDTKQIVKHLEYLFVHQSIFQTSASACYTNTSLLEKELSGGKISALCALLEGRLVA
;
A
#
# COMPACT_ATOMS: atom_id res chain seq x y z
N MET A 1 29.76 5.26 10.48
CA MET A 1 28.59 4.51 10.05
C MET A 1 27.26 5.21 10.40
N SER A 2 27.14 5.89 11.54
CA SER A 2 25.94 6.64 11.95
C SER A 2 25.50 7.71 10.94
N ASP A 3 26.42 8.51 10.42
CA ASP A 3 26.12 9.65 9.55
C ASP A 3 25.56 9.22 8.17
N PHE A 4 26.01 8.08 7.64
CA PHE A 4 25.53 7.55 6.37
C PHE A 4 24.07 7.06 6.47
N HIS A 5 23.72 6.37 7.54
CA HIS A 5 22.35 5.93 7.78
C HIS A 5 21.40 7.11 7.99
N GLN A 6 21.85 8.12 8.72
CA GLN A 6 21.06 9.33 8.96
C GLN A 6 20.83 10.13 7.67
N SER A 7 21.84 10.25 6.82
CA SER A 7 21.73 10.88 5.50
C SER A 7 20.74 10.16 4.58
N ASN A 8 20.78 8.84 4.55
CA ASN A 8 19.83 8.02 3.75
C ASN A 8 18.40 8.19 4.26
N LYS A 9 18.19 8.22 5.57
CA LYS A 9 16.88 8.42 6.18
C LYS A 9 16.27 9.77 5.77
N VAL A 10 17.03 10.84 5.89
CA VAL A 10 16.59 12.20 5.50
C VAL A 10 16.28 12.28 3.99
N ALA A 11 17.13 11.69 3.15
CA ALA A 11 16.91 11.65 1.70
C ALA A 11 15.65 10.86 1.33
N ASN A 12 15.38 9.75 2.03
CA ASN A 12 14.19 8.95 1.83
C ASN A 12 12.92 9.68 2.30
N GLU A 13 12.94 10.34 3.43
CA GLU A 13 11.80 11.13 3.93
C GLU A 13 11.42 12.27 2.97
N LYS A 14 12.42 12.98 2.43
CA LYS A 14 12.17 14.01 1.40
C LYS A 14 11.57 13.42 0.13
N TYR A 15 12.02 12.24 -0.28
CA TYR A 15 11.46 11.51 -1.43
C TYR A 15 10.01 11.08 -1.17
N ARG A 16 9.75 10.45 -0.01
CA ARG A 16 8.40 10.04 0.43
C ARG A 16 7.41 11.20 0.39
N ARG A 17 7.77 12.35 0.96
CA ARG A 17 6.90 13.53 1.00
C ARG A 17 6.53 14.02 -0.40
N LYS A 18 7.53 14.17 -1.30
CA LYS A 18 7.26 14.58 -2.69
C LYS A 18 6.37 13.60 -3.43
N LEU A 19 6.60 12.31 -3.22
CA LEU A 19 5.83 11.27 -3.88
C LEU A 19 4.39 11.25 -3.36
N PHE A 20 4.22 11.35 -2.04
CA PHE A 20 2.90 11.42 -1.41
C PHE A 20 2.09 12.62 -1.92
N ASP A 21 2.68 13.80 -1.96
CA ASP A 21 2.03 15.01 -2.49
C ASP A 21 1.61 14.83 -3.96
N HIS A 22 2.44 14.15 -4.76
CA HIS A 22 2.14 13.90 -6.16
C HIS A 22 1.00 12.87 -6.32
N VAL A 23 1.08 11.75 -5.62
CA VAL A 23 0.05 10.70 -5.67
C VAL A 23 -1.29 11.22 -5.15
N THR A 24 -1.30 11.95 -4.04
CA THR A 24 -2.52 12.53 -3.48
C THR A 24 -3.22 13.46 -4.48
N LYS A 25 -2.47 14.25 -5.24
CA LYS A 25 -3.02 15.09 -6.32
C LYS A 25 -3.58 14.25 -7.47
N LEU A 26 -2.91 13.16 -7.86
CA LEU A 26 -3.37 12.28 -8.94
C LEU A 26 -4.62 11.50 -8.56
N VAL A 27 -4.69 11.05 -7.32
CA VAL A 27 -5.80 10.23 -6.79
C VAL A 27 -6.84 11.11 -6.10
N CYS A 28 -6.82 12.44 -6.35
CA CYS A 28 -7.83 13.34 -5.82
C CYS A 28 -9.22 12.96 -6.33
N PRO A 29 -10.26 12.98 -5.47
CA PRO A 29 -11.64 12.68 -5.84
C PRO A 29 -12.14 13.47 -7.06
N GLU A 30 -11.65 14.67 -7.30
CA GLU A 30 -11.97 15.53 -8.43
C GLU A 30 -11.55 14.91 -9.76
N ASN A 31 -10.42 14.20 -9.79
CA ASN A 31 -9.94 13.48 -10.96
C ASN A 31 -10.76 12.21 -11.27
N PHE A 32 -11.60 11.79 -10.33
CA PHE A 32 -12.55 10.70 -10.47
C PHE A 32 -13.99 11.17 -10.68
N SER A 33 -14.20 12.47 -10.92
CA SER A 33 -15.55 13.07 -11.06
C SER A 33 -16.36 12.46 -12.22
N ASP A 34 -15.69 12.04 -13.30
CA ASP A 34 -16.30 11.37 -14.45
C ASP A 34 -16.78 9.95 -14.13
N PHE A 35 -16.30 9.38 -13.02
CA PHE A 35 -16.85 8.14 -12.50
C PHE A 35 -18.21 8.43 -11.86
N LYS A 36 -19.29 8.36 -12.64
CA LYS A 36 -20.65 8.20 -12.11
C LYS A 36 -20.65 6.86 -11.34
N ALA A 37 -20.32 6.97 -10.07
CA ALA A 37 -19.50 6.05 -9.31
C ALA A 37 -20.38 5.08 -8.52
N THR A 38 -21.09 4.21 -9.23
CA THR A 38 -21.67 3.01 -8.65
C THR A 38 -21.06 1.74 -9.26
N ASP A 39 -20.15 1.90 -10.25
CA ASP A 39 -19.51 0.77 -10.94
C ASP A 39 -18.08 0.56 -10.39
N PRO A 40 -17.87 -0.48 -9.56
CA PRO A 40 -16.55 -0.77 -8.99
C PRO A 40 -15.48 -1.00 -10.06
N GLN A 41 -15.81 -1.61 -11.19
CA GLN A 41 -14.84 -1.92 -12.24
C GLN A 41 -14.26 -0.65 -12.87
N LYS A 42 -15.12 0.34 -13.10
CA LYS A 42 -14.67 1.65 -13.60
C LYS A 42 -13.76 2.34 -12.59
N PHE A 43 -14.13 2.30 -11.31
CA PHE A 43 -13.29 2.85 -10.24
C PHE A 43 -11.91 2.21 -10.23
N TYR A 44 -11.82 0.88 -10.23
CA TYR A 44 -10.53 0.17 -10.18
C TYR A 44 -9.67 0.48 -11.41
N LEU A 45 -10.27 0.47 -12.60
CA LEU A 45 -9.56 0.80 -13.83
C LEU A 45 -9.08 2.25 -13.82
N GLY A 46 -9.89 3.17 -13.32
CA GLY A 46 -9.53 4.58 -13.18
C GLY A 46 -8.37 4.78 -12.24
N PHE A 47 -8.40 4.17 -11.05
CA PHE A 47 -7.29 4.21 -10.11
C PHE A 47 -6.00 3.70 -10.77
N LYS A 48 -6.05 2.52 -11.39
CA LYS A 48 -4.91 1.96 -12.11
C LYS A 48 -4.36 2.91 -13.17
N ASN A 49 -5.23 3.50 -14.00
CA ASN A 49 -4.82 4.42 -15.06
C ASN A 49 -4.16 5.70 -14.52
N CYS A 50 -4.53 6.14 -13.33
CA CYS A 50 -3.88 7.26 -12.65
C CYS A 50 -2.50 6.89 -12.11
N VAL A 51 -2.36 5.74 -11.45
CA VAL A 51 -1.12 5.40 -10.73
C VAL A 51 -0.07 4.68 -11.58
N ALA A 52 -0.47 3.89 -12.57
CA ALA A 52 0.47 3.08 -13.37
C ALA A 52 1.50 3.93 -14.15
N PRO A 53 1.16 5.06 -14.79
CA PRO A 53 2.15 5.91 -15.44
C PRO A 53 3.18 6.48 -14.46
N LEU A 54 2.74 6.86 -13.25
CA LEU A 54 3.62 7.34 -12.20
C LEU A 54 4.60 6.25 -11.75
N ILE A 55 4.07 5.05 -11.45
CA ILE A 55 4.90 3.89 -11.04
C ILE A 55 5.96 3.62 -12.10
N ASN A 56 5.56 3.55 -13.38
CA ASN A 56 6.47 3.31 -14.48
C ASN A 56 7.57 4.38 -14.57
N THR A 57 7.19 5.65 -14.49
CA THR A 57 8.13 6.77 -14.52
C THR A 57 9.13 6.70 -13.37
N GLU A 58 8.65 6.48 -12.15
CA GLU A 58 9.51 6.40 -10.98
C GLU A 58 10.43 5.17 -11.00
N ILE A 59 9.93 4.01 -11.42
CA ILE A 59 10.75 2.81 -11.59
C ILE A 59 11.86 3.05 -12.62
N GLN A 60 11.56 3.66 -13.77
CA GLN A 60 12.59 3.97 -14.78
C GLN A 60 13.61 4.99 -14.24
N ARG A 61 13.17 6.00 -13.51
CA ARG A 61 14.05 6.97 -12.86
C ARG A 61 14.99 6.32 -11.85
N LEU A 62 14.46 5.42 -11.02
CA LEU A 62 15.23 4.68 -10.03
C LEU A 62 16.21 3.71 -10.69
N LYS A 63 15.83 3.02 -11.77
CA LYS A 63 16.74 2.16 -12.57
C LYS A 63 17.90 2.96 -13.14
N LYS A 64 17.65 4.14 -13.71
CA LYS A 64 18.72 5.01 -14.21
C LYS A 64 19.66 5.48 -13.10
N SER A 65 19.15 5.70 -11.88
CA SER A 65 20.01 6.10 -10.76
C SER A 65 20.99 5.01 -10.30
N LEU A 66 20.68 3.74 -10.56
CA LEU A 66 21.60 2.61 -10.26
C LEU A 66 22.95 2.72 -10.99
N THR A 67 22.93 3.22 -12.23
CA THR A 67 24.16 3.35 -13.03
C THR A 67 25.10 4.44 -12.53
N HIS A 68 24.59 5.33 -11.65
CA HIS A 68 25.31 6.53 -11.18
C HIS A 68 25.56 6.55 -9.67
N THR A 69 24.96 5.65 -8.90
CA THR A 69 25.10 5.65 -7.43
C THR A 69 25.43 4.26 -6.89
N SER A 70 26.47 4.20 -6.08
CA SER A 70 26.83 2.99 -5.31
C SER A 70 25.93 2.72 -4.09
N ASN A 71 24.86 3.52 -3.89
CA ASN A 71 24.01 3.42 -2.70
C ASN A 71 22.76 2.56 -2.97
N SER A 72 22.97 1.23 -3.01
CA SER A 72 21.89 0.24 -3.18
C SER A 72 20.84 0.30 -2.07
N HIS A 73 21.24 0.56 -0.83
CA HIS A 73 20.32 0.64 0.30
C HIS A 73 19.31 1.80 0.13
N LEU A 74 19.76 2.99 -0.26
CA LEU A 74 18.87 4.12 -0.53
C LEU A 74 17.89 3.82 -1.67
N LEU A 75 18.30 3.01 -2.66
CA LEU A 75 17.42 2.58 -3.72
C LEU A 75 16.28 1.70 -3.20
N LEU A 76 16.59 0.68 -2.37
CA LEU A 76 15.59 -0.19 -1.77
C LEU A 76 14.59 0.62 -0.94
N LEU A 77 15.06 1.56 -0.14
CA LEU A 77 14.21 2.47 0.64
C LEU A 77 13.27 3.30 -0.26
N LYS A 78 13.75 3.78 -1.42
CA LYS A 78 12.92 4.56 -2.35
C LYS A 78 11.88 3.68 -3.06
N ILE A 79 12.22 2.45 -3.44
CA ILE A 79 11.25 1.51 -4.03
C ILE A 79 10.17 1.19 -3.00
N THR A 80 10.55 0.90 -1.77
CA THR A 80 9.61 0.67 -0.67
C THR A 80 8.72 1.87 -0.44
N ALA A 81 9.27 3.08 -0.44
CA ALA A 81 8.50 4.33 -0.28
C ALA A 81 7.49 4.55 -1.42
N LEU A 82 7.83 4.16 -2.66
CA LEU A 82 6.90 4.20 -3.78
C LEU A 82 5.71 3.26 -3.53
N VAL A 83 6.00 2.02 -3.13
CA VAL A 83 4.96 1.02 -2.84
C VAL A 83 4.08 1.46 -1.68
N ASP A 84 4.67 1.92 -0.56
CA ASP A 84 3.94 2.46 0.59
C ASP A 84 2.94 3.54 0.18
N THR A 85 3.40 4.50 -0.63
CA THR A 85 2.57 5.63 -1.06
C THR A 85 1.40 5.18 -1.93
N ILE A 86 1.60 4.21 -2.81
CA ILE A 86 0.53 3.66 -3.65
C ILE A 86 -0.47 2.85 -2.82
N ILE A 87 -0.01 2.09 -1.83
CA ILE A 87 -0.88 1.35 -0.92
C ILE A 87 -1.74 2.30 -0.08
N GLN A 88 -1.13 3.36 0.47
CA GLN A 88 -1.87 4.38 1.20
C GLN A 88 -2.93 5.05 0.32
N ALA A 89 -2.57 5.43 -0.90
CA ALA A 89 -3.50 6.02 -1.86
C ALA A 89 -4.65 5.06 -2.24
N ALA A 90 -4.38 3.76 -2.37
CA ALA A 90 -5.41 2.75 -2.62
C ALA A 90 -6.36 2.60 -1.44
N PHE A 91 -5.86 2.70 -0.21
CA PHE A 91 -6.68 2.69 1.00
C PHE A 91 -7.62 3.90 1.03
N ASP A 92 -7.07 5.10 0.87
CA ASP A 92 -7.85 6.34 0.87
C ASP A 92 -8.89 6.37 -0.27
N ALA A 93 -8.51 5.90 -1.47
CA ALA A 93 -9.41 5.78 -2.60
C ALA A 93 -10.54 4.76 -2.36
N SER A 94 -10.25 3.65 -1.67
CA SER A 94 -11.26 2.65 -1.32
C SER A 94 -12.29 3.19 -0.34
N ILE A 95 -11.86 3.96 0.66
CA ILE A 95 -12.75 4.65 1.59
C ILE A 95 -13.60 5.69 0.86
N TRP A 96 -12.98 6.49 0.01
CA TRP A 96 -13.68 7.49 -0.78
C TRP A 96 -14.75 6.87 -1.68
N PHE A 97 -14.42 5.80 -2.39
CA PHE A 97 -15.35 5.08 -3.27
C PHE A 97 -16.52 4.49 -2.48
N HIS A 98 -16.24 3.86 -1.35
CA HIS A 98 -17.26 3.32 -0.44
C HIS A 98 -18.21 4.41 0.06
N ASN A 99 -17.68 5.53 0.54
CA ASN A 99 -18.44 6.67 1.01
C ASN A 99 -19.36 7.23 -0.07
N ARG A 100 -18.84 7.37 -1.30
CA ARG A 100 -19.61 7.90 -2.43
C ARG A 100 -20.74 6.95 -2.84
N THR A 101 -20.47 5.64 -2.88
CA THR A 101 -21.46 4.63 -3.29
C THR A 101 -22.62 4.53 -2.30
N LEU A 102 -22.35 4.63 -1.01
CA LEU A 102 -23.34 4.49 0.07
C LEU A 102 -23.80 5.82 0.68
N GLN A 103 -23.37 6.96 0.13
CA GLN A 103 -23.67 8.30 0.65
C GLN A 103 -23.26 8.46 2.13
N LYS A 104 -22.13 7.83 2.53
CA LYS A 104 -21.57 7.89 3.88
C LYS A 104 -20.45 8.94 3.97
N LYS A 105 -19.99 9.21 5.20
CA LYS A 105 -18.88 10.13 5.51
C LYS A 105 -17.92 9.49 6.52
N LEU A 106 -17.47 8.27 6.24
CA LEU A 106 -16.49 7.60 7.08
C LEU A 106 -15.11 8.22 6.88
N HIS A 107 -14.39 8.42 7.96
CA HIS A 107 -12.99 8.81 7.95
C HIS A 107 -12.09 7.60 8.22
N SER A 108 -10.85 7.62 7.73
CA SER A 108 -9.90 6.52 7.94
C SER A 108 -9.71 6.15 9.42
N LYS A 109 -9.78 7.12 10.32
CA LYS A 109 -9.68 6.92 11.77
C LYS A 109 -10.85 6.13 12.39
N GLU A 110 -11.99 6.06 11.70
CA GLU A 110 -13.18 5.33 12.15
C GLU A 110 -13.18 3.88 11.64
N ILE A 111 -12.25 3.57 10.74
CA ILE A 111 -12.15 2.26 10.10
C ILE A 111 -11.03 1.48 10.78
N SER A 112 -11.41 0.40 11.48
CA SER A 112 -10.46 -0.45 12.19
C SER A 112 -9.77 -1.42 11.24
N ILE A 113 -8.88 -0.90 10.38
CA ILE A 113 -8.04 -1.65 9.43
C ILE A 113 -6.59 -1.21 9.63
N ALA A 114 -5.68 -2.19 9.62
CA ALA A 114 -4.25 -1.98 9.51
C ALA A 114 -3.71 -2.73 8.29
N ILE A 115 -2.84 -2.10 7.52
CA ILE A 115 -2.16 -2.71 6.38
C ILE A 115 -0.69 -2.90 6.76
N ILE A 116 -0.24 -4.14 6.76
CA ILE A 116 1.09 -4.54 7.20
C ILE A 116 1.88 -5.08 6.00
N ALA A 117 3.02 -4.48 5.74
CA ALA A 117 4.03 -4.99 4.81
C ALA A 117 4.68 -6.24 5.38
N ARG A 118 4.92 -7.27 4.56
CA ARG A 118 5.47 -8.56 5.00
C ARG A 118 6.74 -8.91 4.22
N GLY A 119 7.50 -9.87 4.74
CA GLY A 119 8.70 -10.40 4.09
C GLY A 119 9.71 -9.32 3.70
N GLY A 120 10.27 -9.39 2.50
CA GLY A 120 11.20 -8.38 1.99
C GLY A 120 10.61 -6.98 1.95
N TYR A 121 9.32 -6.85 1.71
CA TYR A 121 8.62 -5.57 1.78
C TYR A 121 8.57 -5.03 3.23
N GLY A 122 8.28 -5.88 4.20
CA GLY A 122 8.31 -5.51 5.63
C GLY A 122 9.67 -5.02 6.10
N ARG A 123 10.74 -5.66 5.62
CA ARG A 123 12.14 -5.29 5.94
C ARG A 123 12.70 -4.11 5.14
N GLU A 124 11.89 -3.48 4.28
CA GLU A 124 12.31 -2.41 3.37
C GLU A 124 13.38 -2.84 2.35
N GLU A 125 13.32 -4.09 1.91
CA GLU A 125 14.26 -4.74 0.99
C GLU A 125 13.66 -4.98 -0.41
N LEU A 126 12.66 -4.19 -0.82
CA LEU A 126 12.05 -4.33 -2.14
C LEU A 126 13.02 -3.95 -3.25
N TYR A 127 13.14 -4.83 -4.22
CA TYR A 127 13.81 -4.58 -5.48
C TYR A 127 12.80 -4.53 -6.64
N PHE A 128 13.22 -4.17 -7.85
CA PHE A 128 12.33 -3.93 -9.00
C PHE A 128 11.44 -5.11 -9.40
N GLN A 129 11.83 -6.33 -9.05
CA GLN A 129 11.08 -7.55 -9.35
C GLN A 129 10.60 -8.28 -8.09
N SER A 130 10.73 -7.65 -6.93
CA SER A 130 10.25 -8.25 -5.68
C SER A 130 8.72 -8.29 -5.65
N ASN A 131 8.19 -9.36 -5.06
CA ASN A 131 6.77 -9.44 -4.76
C ASN A 131 6.38 -8.43 -3.68
N VAL A 132 5.20 -7.88 -3.78
CA VAL A 132 4.61 -6.98 -2.79
C VAL A 132 3.61 -7.76 -1.96
N ASP A 133 4.03 -8.19 -0.78
CA ASP A 133 3.21 -8.99 0.12
C ASP A 133 2.67 -8.11 1.25
N VAL A 134 1.35 -8.03 1.35
CA VAL A 134 0.65 -7.27 2.39
C VAL A 134 -0.28 -8.18 3.20
N GLN A 135 -0.46 -7.82 4.47
CA GLN A 135 -1.50 -8.37 5.32
C GLN A 135 -2.45 -7.27 5.73
N ILE A 136 -3.72 -7.47 5.47
CA ILE A 136 -4.79 -6.56 5.90
C ILE A 136 -5.40 -7.15 7.16
N ILE A 137 -5.33 -6.41 8.26
CA ILE A 137 -5.87 -6.83 9.56
C ILE A 137 -7.01 -5.90 9.93
N SER A 138 -8.17 -6.46 10.26
CA SER A 138 -9.27 -5.69 10.84
C SER A 138 -9.47 -5.98 12.31
N GLY A 139 -10.12 -5.06 13.01
CA GLY A 139 -10.53 -5.24 14.41
C GLY A 139 -11.53 -6.39 14.60
N LYS A 140 -11.76 -6.77 15.87
CA LYS A 140 -12.69 -7.86 16.25
C LYS A 140 -14.11 -7.62 15.75
N ASN A 141 -14.60 -6.40 15.92
CA ASN A 141 -15.95 -5.99 15.55
C ASN A 141 -15.95 -5.42 14.13
N GLN A 142 -15.93 -6.31 13.14
CA GLN A 142 -15.99 -5.90 11.75
C GLN A 142 -17.39 -5.38 11.40
N THR A 143 -17.46 -4.13 10.98
CA THR A 143 -18.66 -3.59 10.35
C THR A 143 -18.74 -4.07 8.89
N GLU A 144 -19.93 -4.02 8.30
CA GLU A 144 -20.08 -4.33 6.87
C GLU A 144 -19.28 -3.33 6.01
N ASP A 145 -19.17 -2.06 6.45
CA ASP A 145 -18.34 -1.06 5.80
C ASP A 145 -16.87 -1.47 5.74
N THR A 146 -16.33 -1.95 6.86
CA THR A 146 -14.94 -2.46 6.94
C THR A 146 -14.73 -3.59 5.95
N LYS A 147 -15.64 -4.56 5.86
CA LYS A 147 -15.54 -5.68 4.92
C LYS A 147 -15.57 -5.23 3.46
N GLN A 148 -16.42 -4.27 3.11
CA GLN A 148 -16.50 -3.77 1.75
C GLN A 148 -15.23 -2.98 1.36
N ILE A 149 -14.69 -2.16 2.27
CA ILE A 149 -13.43 -1.44 2.03
C ILE A 149 -12.28 -2.43 1.84
N VAL A 150 -12.20 -3.50 2.64
CA VAL A 150 -11.20 -4.56 2.45
C VAL A 150 -11.32 -5.22 1.08
N LYS A 151 -12.54 -5.54 0.63
CA LYS A 151 -12.74 -6.09 -0.73
C LYS A 151 -12.26 -5.15 -1.82
N HIS A 152 -12.50 -3.84 -1.69
CA HIS A 152 -11.97 -2.86 -2.65
C HIS A 152 -10.45 -2.84 -2.66
N LEU A 153 -9.81 -2.88 -1.49
CA LEU A 153 -8.36 -2.96 -1.36
C LEU A 153 -7.79 -4.22 -2.00
N GLU A 154 -8.32 -5.40 -1.65
CA GLU A 154 -7.88 -6.66 -2.22
C GLU A 154 -7.99 -6.65 -3.75
N TYR A 155 -9.09 -6.12 -4.27
CA TYR A 155 -9.29 -6.04 -5.70
C TYR A 155 -8.25 -5.13 -6.39
N LEU A 156 -7.96 -3.96 -5.79
CA LEU A 156 -6.94 -3.05 -6.30
C LEU A 156 -5.55 -3.70 -6.29
N PHE A 157 -5.18 -4.42 -5.23
CA PHE A 157 -3.84 -5.00 -5.10
C PHE A 157 -3.63 -6.23 -5.98
N VAL A 158 -4.58 -7.17 -5.96
CA VAL A 158 -4.43 -8.50 -6.58
C VAL A 158 -4.90 -8.48 -8.02
N HIS A 159 -6.12 -8.01 -8.27
CA HIS A 159 -6.74 -8.17 -9.60
C HIS A 159 -6.34 -7.10 -10.60
N GLN A 160 -6.03 -5.89 -10.16
CA GLN A 160 -5.64 -4.82 -11.07
C GLN A 160 -4.15 -4.81 -11.44
N SER A 161 -3.33 -5.68 -10.80
CA SER A 161 -1.88 -5.73 -11.05
C SER A 161 -1.27 -4.33 -11.11
N ILE A 162 -1.57 -3.50 -10.09
CA ILE A 162 -1.08 -2.12 -10.00
C ILE A 162 0.44 -2.10 -10.06
N PHE A 163 1.06 -3.07 -9.41
CA PHE A 163 2.50 -3.28 -9.46
C PHE A 163 2.84 -4.21 -10.65
N GLN A 164 3.98 -3.96 -11.30
CA GLN A 164 4.47 -4.81 -12.41
C GLN A 164 4.92 -6.20 -11.96
N THR A 165 4.96 -6.44 -10.66
CA THR A 165 5.31 -7.69 -10.01
C THR A 165 4.08 -8.32 -9.40
N SER A 166 4.16 -9.58 -9.00
CA SER A 166 3.07 -10.22 -8.27
C SER A 166 2.86 -9.49 -6.94
N ALA A 167 1.60 -9.22 -6.62
CA ALA A 167 1.19 -8.71 -5.32
C ALA A 167 0.28 -9.73 -4.65
N SER A 168 0.48 -9.97 -3.37
CA SER A 168 -0.40 -10.80 -2.56
C SER A 168 -1.00 -9.99 -1.43
N ALA A 169 -2.28 -10.18 -1.18
CA ALA A 169 -2.97 -9.63 -0.02
C ALA A 169 -3.58 -10.77 0.77
N CYS A 170 -3.24 -10.84 2.05
CA CYS A 170 -3.83 -11.79 2.98
C CYS A 170 -4.68 -11.01 3.98
N TYR A 171 -5.98 -11.31 4.01
CA TYR A 171 -6.89 -10.68 4.95
C TYR A 171 -7.09 -11.56 6.19
N THR A 172 -7.09 -10.95 7.35
CA THR A 172 -7.41 -11.59 8.64
C THR A 172 -8.09 -10.59 9.58
N ASN A 173 -8.65 -11.08 10.67
CA ASN A 173 -9.10 -10.23 11.77
C ASN A 173 -8.32 -10.57 13.04
N THR A 174 -8.34 -9.65 14.00
CA THR A 174 -7.58 -9.81 15.25
C THR A 174 -7.95 -11.07 16.03
N SER A 175 -9.22 -11.50 16.03
CA SER A 175 -9.65 -12.74 16.71
C SER A 175 -9.09 -14.00 16.06
N LEU A 176 -9.07 -14.04 14.73
CA LEU A 176 -8.48 -15.16 13.98
C LEU A 176 -6.97 -15.20 14.18
N LEU A 177 -6.32 -14.04 14.15
CA LEU A 177 -4.90 -13.89 14.39
C LEU A 177 -4.50 -14.35 15.81
N GLU A 178 -5.24 -13.94 16.83
CA GLU A 178 -5.05 -14.40 18.21
C GLU A 178 -5.17 -15.93 18.32
N LYS A 179 -6.14 -16.53 17.64
CA LYS A 179 -6.32 -17.99 17.57
C LYS A 179 -5.17 -18.70 16.87
N GLU A 180 -4.66 -18.14 15.81
CA GLU A 180 -3.51 -18.70 15.09
C GLU A 180 -2.22 -18.63 15.91
N LEU A 181 -2.00 -17.53 16.61
CA LEU A 181 -0.85 -17.33 17.50
C LEU A 181 -0.92 -18.26 18.73
N SER A 182 -2.09 -18.36 19.38
CA SER A 182 -2.29 -19.25 20.52
C SER A 182 -2.23 -20.74 20.13
N GLY A 183 -2.56 -21.06 18.88
CA GLY A 183 -2.41 -22.40 18.29
C GLY A 183 -0.98 -22.75 17.87
N GLY A 184 0.01 -21.87 18.10
CA GLY A 184 1.42 -22.13 17.83
C GLY A 184 1.80 -22.08 16.34
N LYS A 185 1.03 -21.38 15.49
CA LYS A 185 1.39 -21.20 14.08
C LYS A 185 2.61 -20.28 13.95
N ILE A 186 3.79 -20.87 13.83
CA ILE A 186 5.08 -20.18 13.68
C ILE A 186 5.07 -19.20 12.50
N SER A 187 4.44 -19.56 11.37
CA SER A 187 4.35 -18.69 10.20
C SER A 187 3.59 -17.38 10.47
N ALA A 188 2.54 -17.42 11.29
CA ALA A 188 1.82 -16.22 11.69
C ALA A 188 2.66 -15.32 12.60
N LEU A 189 3.41 -15.91 13.51
CA LEU A 189 4.33 -15.19 14.39
C LEU A 189 5.47 -14.53 13.61
N CYS A 190 6.13 -15.25 12.71
CA CYS A 190 7.18 -14.70 11.87
C CYS A 190 6.67 -13.53 11.00
N ALA A 191 5.48 -13.70 10.41
CA ALA A 191 4.87 -12.66 9.60
C ALA A 191 4.61 -11.35 10.37
N LEU A 192 4.24 -11.44 11.66
CA LEU A 192 4.07 -10.27 12.52
C LEU A 192 5.39 -9.66 12.96
N LEU A 193 6.39 -10.49 13.30
CA LEU A 193 7.71 -10.02 13.73
C LEU A 193 8.45 -9.27 12.63
N GLU A 194 8.25 -9.68 11.36
CA GLU A 194 8.83 -9.02 10.20
C GLU A 194 7.91 -7.92 9.62
N GLY A 195 6.71 -7.78 10.18
CA GLY A 195 5.69 -6.86 9.68
C GLY A 195 6.01 -5.41 10.00
N ARG A 196 5.75 -4.52 9.03
CA ARG A 196 5.85 -3.07 9.16
C ARG A 196 4.49 -2.44 8.81
N LEU A 197 3.99 -1.56 9.68
CA LEU A 197 2.74 -0.83 9.42
C LEU A 197 2.91 0.12 8.22
N VAL A 198 1.96 0.08 7.29
CA VAL A 198 1.91 0.95 6.10
C VAL A 198 0.76 1.94 6.23
N ALA A 199 -0.43 1.48 6.68
CA ALA A 199 -1.62 2.31 6.86
C ALA A 199 -2.54 1.75 7.96
#